data_5011d7e9541ff08fa807332b3c7339a3
#
_entry.id   5011d7e9541ff08fa807332b3c7339a3
#
_cell.length_a   1.000
_cell.length_b   1.000
_cell.length_c   1.000
_cell.angle_alpha   90.00
_cell.angle_beta   90.00
_cell.angle_gamma   90.00
#
_symmetry.space_group_name_H-M   'P 1'
#
loop_
_entity.id
_entity.type
_entity.pdbx_description
1 polymer ?
#
loop_
_entity_poly.entity_id
_entity_poly.type
_entity_poly.pdbx_seq_one_letter_code
_entity_poly.pdbx_strand_id
1 'polypeptide(L)'
;SYLLSTGLLTAGTAGALSAQSNSDRSPYSRFGYGTLGMRQTATTRALGGIGAGLRDGLVVNPANPASYTAVDSMTFIMDLAVSLRGSHLAEGGNRDSRVLGNLDYATILFPVSRHIAVSAGITPFSTVGYRFGSLEKLQGDSQNNYQRTYLGQGGFSDLYLGVAGRIGGFSLGVNGSYVFGYTTQERQVYIGSDGASNPFYRTQLQLKGFKADIGAQYQLDLDQKKGRSLVVGATFAPEIKLRSTLIDQHFLSAENSSQLVPESSDTITSRSLHHVPMSYSVGATYRHSESLLVGAGFTYMQWAKATGLAQDGAAPRDLYRVGLGAEWIPDPRGRGLFSRSRYRFGLSGANSYMLVPTSSGEQKGYNELTASVGIGMPLIDRRSLVNITVDYKYLTPQATGMVREHSLGLTVGILFNENWFRKARIN
;
A
#
# COMPACT_ATOMS: atom_id res chain seq x y z
N SER A 1 -23.45 51.83 9.84
CA SER A 1 -24.02 50.58 9.32
C SER A 1 -22.92 49.65 8.87
N TYR A 2 -22.40 48.88 9.77
CA TYR A 2 -21.60 47.68 9.48
C TYR A 2 -22.13 46.57 10.35
N LEU A 3 -22.91 45.71 9.79
CA LEU A 3 -23.28 44.40 10.31
C LEU A 3 -23.53 43.52 9.12
N LEU A 4 -22.69 42.51 8.92
CA LEU A 4 -22.99 41.22 8.28
C LEU A 4 -21.67 40.57 7.89
N SER A 5 -21.36 39.48 8.56
CA SER A 5 -20.83 38.24 8.00
C SER A 5 -19.94 37.50 8.98
N THR A 6 -20.55 36.92 9.99
CA THR A 6 -19.94 35.84 10.75
C THR A 6 -20.97 34.72 10.83
N GLY A 7 -20.89 33.77 9.95
CA GLY A 7 -21.81 32.63 9.97
C GLY A 7 -21.76 31.82 8.70
N LEU A 8 -20.60 31.16 8.40
CA LEU A 8 -20.56 30.03 7.44
C LEU A 8 -19.15 29.40 7.47
N LEU A 9 -18.80 28.74 8.54
CA LEU A 9 -17.54 27.95 8.57
C LEU A 9 -17.57 26.85 9.65
N THR A 10 -18.66 26.08 9.75
CA THR A 10 -18.68 24.92 10.67
C THR A 10 -19.47 23.71 10.19
N ALA A 11 -19.65 23.51 8.89
CA ALA A 11 -20.39 22.34 8.39
C ALA A 11 -19.69 21.56 7.26
N GLY A 12 -18.37 21.70 7.13
CA GLY A 12 -17.63 21.13 5.98
C GLY A 12 -16.60 20.03 6.27
N THR A 13 -16.36 19.64 7.50
CA THR A 13 -15.20 18.80 7.81
C THR A 13 -15.48 17.35 8.20
N ALA A 14 -16.74 16.96 8.41
CA ALA A 14 -17.06 15.56 8.76
C ALA A 14 -17.39 14.65 7.56
N GLY A 15 -17.58 15.20 6.36
CA GLY A 15 -17.96 14.42 5.17
C GLY A 15 -16.80 13.96 4.29
N ALA A 16 -15.61 14.53 4.44
CA ALA A 16 -14.50 14.28 3.51
C ALA A 16 -13.64 13.05 3.84
N LEU A 17 -13.79 12.44 5.02
CA LEU A 17 -13.03 11.24 5.41
C LEU A 17 -13.73 9.92 5.07
N SER A 18 -14.96 9.95 4.58
CA SER A 18 -15.71 8.75 4.18
C SER A 18 -15.51 8.32 2.73
N ALA A 19 -14.72 9.04 1.93
CA ALA A 19 -14.50 8.75 0.51
C ALA A 19 -13.31 7.84 0.23
N GLN A 20 -12.69 7.20 1.23
CA GLN A 20 -11.72 6.13 1.01
C GLN A 20 -12.44 4.80 0.78
N SER A 21 -13.10 4.64 -0.36
CA SER A 21 -13.30 3.30 -0.91
C SER A 21 -11.96 2.84 -1.45
N ASN A 22 -11.12 2.30 -0.59
CA ASN A 22 -9.91 1.61 -0.99
C ASN A 22 -10.31 0.47 -1.92
N SER A 23 -9.88 0.54 -3.15
CA SER A 23 -10.36 -0.33 -4.20
C SER A 23 -9.19 -1.06 -4.86
N ASP A 24 -8.71 -2.08 -4.20
CA ASP A 24 -8.02 -3.18 -4.87
C ASP A 24 -9.09 -4.27 -5.10
N ARG A 25 -9.31 -4.72 -6.33
CA ARG A 25 -10.35 -5.72 -6.61
C ARG A 25 -9.76 -7.07 -6.99
N SER A 26 -8.77 -7.49 -6.25
CA SER A 26 -8.25 -8.84 -6.31
C SER A 26 -9.12 -9.78 -5.47
N PRO A 27 -9.62 -10.91 -5.99
CA PRO A 27 -10.30 -11.93 -5.20
C PRO A 27 -9.44 -12.43 -4.02
N TYR A 28 -8.13 -12.39 -4.15
CA TYR A 28 -7.19 -12.74 -3.10
C TYR A 28 -7.20 -11.77 -1.91
N SER A 29 -7.70 -10.53 -2.10
CA SER A 29 -7.86 -9.56 -1.01
C SER A 29 -8.96 -9.94 0.00
N ARG A 30 -9.73 -11.00 -0.27
CA ARG A 30 -10.68 -11.56 0.68
C ARG A 30 -10.01 -12.13 1.92
N PHE A 31 -8.78 -12.62 1.79
CA PHE A 31 -8.10 -13.36 2.83
C PHE A 31 -7.12 -12.49 3.61
N GLY A 32 -6.99 -12.75 4.91
CA GLY A 32 -6.10 -12.02 5.80
C GLY A 32 -6.51 -10.56 5.96
N TYR A 33 -5.53 -9.66 5.84
CA TYR A 33 -5.78 -8.20 5.86
C TYR A 33 -6.03 -7.60 4.47
N GLY A 34 -6.14 -8.42 3.42
CA GLY A 34 -6.24 -7.97 2.04
C GLY A 34 -4.89 -7.86 1.35
N THR A 35 -4.80 -7.01 0.32
CA THR A 35 -3.54 -6.74 -0.38
C THR A 35 -2.69 -5.78 0.44
N LEU A 36 -1.48 -6.20 0.81
CA LEU A 36 -0.58 -5.41 1.66
C LEU A 36 -0.02 -4.20 0.92
N GLY A 37 -0.08 -3.03 1.54
CA GLY A 37 0.65 -1.84 1.14
C GLY A 37 2.10 -1.92 1.65
N MET A 38 3.07 -1.68 0.77
CA MET A 38 4.50 -1.81 1.09
C MET A 38 5.17 -0.47 1.40
N ARG A 39 4.41 0.54 1.85
CA ARG A 39 4.87 1.92 2.06
C ARG A 39 5.65 2.48 0.87
N GLN A 40 5.21 2.16 -0.33
CA GLN A 40 5.83 2.63 -1.56
C GLN A 40 5.30 4.01 -1.93
N THR A 41 6.20 4.93 -2.27
CA THR A 41 5.87 6.17 -2.97
C THR A 41 5.88 5.94 -4.49
N ALA A 42 5.42 6.91 -5.29
CA ALA A 42 5.48 6.83 -6.75
C ALA A 42 6.91 6.54 -7.24
N THR A 43 7.90 7.18 -6.61
CA THR A 43 9.33 6.97 -6.91
C THR A 43 9.80 5.56 -6.58
N THR A 44 9.54 5.07 -5.36
CA THR A 44 10.02 3.73 -4.96
C THR A 44 9.28 2.64 -5.72
N ARG A 45 8.02 2.84 -6.08
CA ARG A 45 7.24 1.93 -6.94
C ARG A 45 7.86 1.82 -8.33
N ALA A 46 8.24 2.96 -8.94
CA ALA A 46 8.93 2.98 -10.23
C ALA A 46 10.29 2.28 -10.20
N LEU A 47 10.91 2.17 -9.02
CA LEU A 47 12.17 1.49 -8.77
C LEU A 47 12.00 0.04 -8.25
N GLY A 48 10.87 -0.64 -8.56
CA GLY A 48 10.64 -2.02 -8.14
C GLY A 48 10.46 -2.21 -6.63
N GLY A 49 10.14 -1.13 -5.90
CA GLY A 49 9.91 -1.18 -4.44
C GLY A 49 11.19 -1.26 -3.61
N ILE A 50 12.38 -0.98 -4.18
CA ILE A 50 13.59 -0.85 -3.36
C ILE A 50 13.41 0.33 -2.41
N GLY A 51 13.60 0.09 -1.11
CA GLY A 51 13.42 1.11 -0.07
C GLY A 51 14.55 1.10 0.95
N ALA A 52 14.97 -0.09 1.39
CA ALA A 52 15.93 -0.22 2.48
C ALA A 52 17.26 0.51 2.22
N GLY A 53 17.83 0.37 1.01
CA GLY A 53 19.08 1.04 0.61
C GLY A 53 18.88 2.35 -0.12
N LEU A 54 17.65 2.78 -0.44
CA LEU A 54 17.42 4.01 -1.20
C LEU A 54 17.65 5.25 -0.34
N ARG A 55 18.54 6.14 -0.80
CA ARG A 55 18.88 7.39 -0.16
C ARG A 55 18.99 8.50 -1.21
N ASP A 56 18.07 9.44 -1.21
CA ASP A 56 18.02 10.57 -2.14
C ASP A 56 17.38 11.78 -1.45
N GLY A 57 18.00 12.97 -1.57
CA GLY A 57 17.52 14.20 -0.94
C GLY A 57 16.22 14.77 -1.52
N LEU A 58 15.78 14.25 -2.66
CA LEU A 58 14.53 14.63 -3.32
C LEU A 58 13.42 13.57 -3.21
N VAL A 59 13.59 12.57 -2.34
CA VAL A 59 12.64 11.46 -2.20
C VAL A 59 12.26 11.28 -0.74
N VAL A 60 10.96 11.29 -0.45
CA VAL A 60 10.47 10.81 0.83
C VAL A 60 10.38 9.28 0.76
N ASN A 61 11.11 8.58 1.62
CA ASN A 61 11.16 7.12 1.63
C ASN A 61 10.71 6.57 3.00
N PRO A 62 9.39 6.38 3.22
CA PRO A 62 8.86 5.89 4.49
C PRO A 62 9.25 4.44 4.80
N ALA A 63 9.73 3.68 3.79
CA ALA A 63 10.14 2.29 3.97
C ALA A 63 11.42 2.14 4.80
N ASN A 64 12.31 3.17 4.79
CA ASN A 64 13.47 3.22 5.68
C ASN A 64 13.65 4.62 6.28
N PRO A 65 13.30 4.82 7.56
CA PRO A 65 13.38 6.15 8.19
C PRO A 65 14.79 6.74 8.24
N ALA A 66 15.86 5.94 8.22
CA ALA A 66 17.22 6.45 8.19
C ALA A 66 17.52 7.33 6.95
N SER A 67 16.77 7.13 5.86
CA SER A 67 16.90 7.91 4.63
C SER A 67 16.47 9.37 4.76
N TYR A 68 15.68 9.74 5.77
CA TYR A 68 15.20 11.11 5.97
C TYR A 68 16.33 12.13 6.10
N THR A 69 17.46 11.70 6.66
CA THR A 69 18.66 12.55 6.80
C THR A 69 19.39 12.82 5.48
N ALA A 70 18.88 12.34 4.34
CA ALA A 70 19.37 12.70 3.01
C ALA A 70 18.87 14.07 2.54
N VAL A 71 17.77 14.58 3.15
CA VAL A 71 17.17 15.87 2.78
C VAL A 71 18.15 17.03 3.01
N ASP A 72 18.16 17.98 2.07
CA ASP A 72 18.98 19.17 2.18
C ASP A 72 18.51 20.10 3.31
N SER A 73 19.44 20.82 3.91
CA SER A 73 19.15 21.83 4.94
C SER A 73 18.19 22.90 4.40
N MET A 74 17.26 23.38 5.23
CA MET A 74 16.27 24.43 4.92
C MET A 74 15.29 24.09 3.79
N THR A 75 15.05 22.81 3.53
CA THR A 75 14.03 22.36 2.58
C THR A 75 12.84 21.75 3.31
N PHE A 76 11.66 21.89 2.70
CA PHE A 76 10.43 21.20 3.08
C PHE A 76 9.94 20.43 1.89
N ILE A 77 9.78 19.13 2.03
CA ILE A 77 9.27 18.26 0.98
C ILE A 77 7.87 17.77 1.37
N MET A 78 6.93 17.90 0.42
CA MET A 78 5.61 17.27 0.50
C MET A 78 5.44 16.41 -0.74
N ASP A 79 5.11 15.15 -0.57
CA ASP A 79 4.89 14.18 -1.65
C ASP A 79 3.51 13.54 -1.49
N LEU A 80 2.67 13.69 -2.50
CA LEU A 80 1.33 13.11 -2.57
C LEU A 80 1.15 12.41 -3.90
N ALA A 81 0.38 11.33 -3.92
CA ALA A 81 0.06 10.64 -5.16
C ALA A 81 -1.36 10.09 -5.17
N VAL A 82 -1.89 10.03 -6.39
CA VAL A 82 -3.12 9.32 -6.74
C VAL A 82 -2.77 8.19 -7.71
N SER A 83 -3.52 7.11 -7.64
CA SER A 83 -3.32 5.97 -8.54
C SER A 83 -4.63 5.51 -9.16
N LEU A 84 -4.53 5.02 -10.41
CA LEU A 84 -5.56 4.29 -11.13
C LEU A 84 -5.02 2.88 -11.37
N ARG A 85 -5.86 1.86 -11.15
CA ARG A 85 -5.49 0.46 -11.42
C ARG A 85 -6.58 -0.22 -12.20
N GLY A 86 -6.21 -0.75 -13.38
CA GLY A 86 -7.04 -1.65 -14.16
C GLY A 86 -6.62 -3.10 -13.91
N SER A 87 -7.53 -3.96 -13.49
CA SER A 87 -7.28 -5.39 -13.26
C SER A 87 -8.12 -6.22 -14.22
N HIS A 88 -7.48 -7.21 -14.84
CA HIS A 88 -8.11 -8.24 -15.65
C HIS A 88 -7.96 -9.59 -14.94
N LEU A 89 -9.10 -10.19 -14.61
CA LEU A 89 -9.20 -11.44 -13.86
C LEU A 89 -9.64 -12.55 -14.81
N ALA A 90 -9.02 -13.72 -14.70
CA ALA A 90 -9.37 -14.90 -15.51
C ALA A 90 -9.35 -16.18 -14.66
N GLU A 91 -10.47 -16.93 -14.70
CA GLU A 91 -10.61 -18.24 -14.07
C GLU A 91 -11.37 -19.18 -15.02
N GLY A 92 -10.67 -20.20 -15.53
CA GLY A 92 -11.25 -21.08 -16.55
C GLY A 92 -11.69 -20.31 -17.79
N GLY A 93 -13.01 -20.33 -18.09
CA GLY A 93 -13.64 -19.57 -19.19
C GLY A 93 -14.14 -18.17 -18.77
N ASN A 94 -14.17 -17.84 -17.49
CA ASN A 94 -14.70 -16.59 -16.97
C ASN A 94 -13.65 -15.49 -17.00
N ARG A 95 -14.08 -14.27 -17.36
CA ARG A 95 -13.21 -13.08 -17.39
C ARG A 95 -13.96 -11.89 -16.82
N ASP A 96 -13.25 -11.04 -16.07
CA ASP A 96 -13.76 -9.78 -15.55
C ASP A 96 -12.68 -8.70 -15.67
N SER A 97 -13.07 -7.46 -15.89
CA SER A 97 -12.14 -6.34 -16.00
C SER A 97 -12.68 -5.12 -15.26
N ARG A 98 -11.85 -4.46 -14.49
CA ARG A 98 -12.25 -3.34 -13.64
C ARG A 98 -11.19 -2.26 -13.56
N VAL A 99 -11.61 -1.01 -13.43
CA VAL A 99 -10.72 0.14 -13.23
C VAL A 99 -11.14 0.89 -11.98
N LEU A 100 -10.17 1.29 -11.18
CA LEU A 100 -10.39 1.96 -9.90
C LEU A 100 -9.31 3.00 -9.61
N GLY A 101 -9.69 4.06 -8.91
CA GLY A 101 -8.81 5.13 -8.48
C GLY A 101 -8.71 5.25 -6.97
N ASN A 102 -7.52 5.58 -6.47
CA ASN A 102 -7.24 5.78 -5.04
C ASN A 102 -6.35 6.99 -4.79
N LEU A 103 -6.51 7.62 -3.62
CA LEU A 103 -5.46 8.41 -3.03
C LEU A 103 -4.42 7.43 -2.45
N ASP A 104 -3.20 7.48 -2.99
CA ASP A 104 -2.17 6.48 -2.68
C ASP A 104 -1.46 6.79 -1.37
N TYR A 105 -0.95 8.01 -1.20
CA TYR A 105 -0.29 8.46 0.02
C TYR A 105 -0.18 9.98 0.06
N ALA A 106 0.09 10.49 1.26
CA ALA A 106 0.51 11.86 1.49
C ALA A 106 1.61 11.86 2.56
N THR A 107 2.77 12.45 2.26
CA THR A 107 3.93 12.46 3.14
C THR A 107 4.61 13.81 3.15
N ILE A 108 5.21 14.17 4.27
CA ILE A 108 6.04 15.37 4.44
C ILE A 108 7.39 14.98 5.03
N LEU A 109 8.43 15.74 4.69
CA LEU A 109 9.78 15.55 5.19
C LEU A 109 10.48 16.90 5.32
N PHE A 110 11.09 17.18 6.45
CA PHE A 110 11.87 18.39 6.68
C PHE A 110 13.03 18.15 7.63
N PRO A 111 14.17 18.82 7.43
CA PRO A 111 15.29 18.80 8.35
C PRO A 111 15.02 19.71 9.55
N VAL A 112 15.25 19.20 10.76
CA VAL A 112 15.24 19.97 12.00
C VAL A 112 16.64 20.58 12.26
N SER A 113 17.66 19.86 11.82
CA SER A 113 19.05 20.31 11.87
C SER A 113 19.85 19.68 10.72
N ARG A 114 21.14 20.00 10.61
CA ARG A 114 22.05 19.36 9.63
C ARG A 114 22.17 17.84 9.79
N HIS A 115 21.80 17.30 10.96
CA HIS A 115 21.96 15.89 11.30
C HIS A 115 20.66 15.20 11.62
N ILE A 116 19.56 15.94 11.80
CA ILE A 116 18.26 15.40 12.23
C ILE A 116 17.19 15.84 11.25
N ALA A 117 16.38 14.89 10.81
CA ALA A 117 15.21 15.12 9.97
C ALA A 117 13.97 14.41 10.52
N VAL A 118 12.81 14.95 10.21
CA VAL A 118 11.50 14.46 10.64
C VAL A 118 10.61 14.27 9.42
N SER A 119 9.88 13.18 9.38
CA SER A 119 8.88 12.89 8.35
C SER A 119 7.58 12.45 9.00
N ALA A 120 6.46 12.83 8.39
CA ALA A 120 5.14 12.35 8.78
C ALA A 120 4.31 12.07 7.53
N GLY A 121 3.30 11.23 7.66
CA GLY A 121 2.42 10.96 6.52
C GLY A 121 1.45 9.83 6.76
N ILE A 122 0.58 9.65 5.78
CA ILE A 122 -0.39 8.55 5.72
C ILE A 122 -0.10 7.71 4.49
N THR A 123 -0.03 6.39 4.70
CA THR A 123 0.17 5.40 3.64
C THR A 123 -0.82 4.26 3.81
N PRO A 124 -1.21 3.53 2.76
CA PRO A 124 -2.02 2.34 2.92
C PRO A 124 -1.23 1.23 3.61
N PHE A 125 -1.79 0.66 4.67
CA PHE A 125 -1.28 -0.56 5.29
C PHE A 125 -1.75 -1.78 4.50
N SER A 126 -3.04 -1.82 4.16
CA SER A 126 -3.62 -2.83 3.26
C SER A 126 -4.94 -2.36 2.66
N THR A 127 -5.36 -3.02 1.59
CA THR A 127 -6.60 -2.73 0.87
C THR A 127 -7.39 -4.01 0.63
N VAL A 128 -8.72 -3.91 0.78
CA VAL A 128 -9.66 -5.00 0.50
C VAL A 128 -10.65 -4.51 -0.54
N GLY A 129 -10.79 -5.26 -1.62
CA GLY A 129 -11.79 -4.98 -2.63
C GLY A 129 -11.97 -6.21 -3.53
N TYR A 130 -13.16 -6.80 -3.47
CA TYR A 130 -13.53 -7.91 -4.35
C TYR A 130 -15.04 -7.97 -4.54
N ARG A 131 -15.45 -8.53 -5.67
CA ARG A 131 -16.83 -8.92 -5.94
C ARG A 131 -16.81 -10.10 -6.89
N PHE A 132 -17.27 -11.25 -6.45
CA PHE A 132 -17.42 -12.43 -7.28
C PHE A 132 -18.60 -13.26 -6.79
N GLY A 133 -19.10 -14.13 -7.66
CA GLY A 133 -20.21 -15.03 -7.33
C GLY A 133 -19.99 -16.41 -7.92
N SER A 134 -20.66 -17.39 -7.35
CA SER A 134 -20.73 -18.78 -7.84
C SER A 134 -22.18 -19.21 -7.95
N LEU A 135 -22.46 -20.01 -8.98
CA LEU A 135 -23.71 -20.77 -9.11
C LEU A 135 -23.44 -22.19 -8.58
N GLU A 136 -24.17 -22.59 -7.56
CA GLU A 136 -24.01 -23.90 -6.93
C GLU A 136 -25.35 -24.65 -6.97
N LYS A 137 -25.29 -25.98 -7.09
CA LYS A 137 -26.49 -26.83 -7.05
C LYS A 137 -26.86 -27.11 -5.61
N LEU A 138 -28.15 -27.07 -5.30
CA LEU A 138 -28.66 -27.44 -3.99
C LEU A 138 -28.47 -28.96 -3.81
N GLN A 139 -27.88 -29.38 -2.70
CA GLN A 139 -27.63 -30.78 -2.41
C GLN A 139 -29.00 -31.46 -2.17
N GLY A 140 -29.37 -32.43 -3.02
CA GLY A 140 -30.67 -33.14 -2.96
C GLY A 140 -31.74 -32.63 -3.94
N ASP A 141 -31.50 -31.51 -4.62
CA ASP A 141 -32.43 -30.97 -5.64
C ASP A 141 -31.66 -30.58 -6.90
N SER A 142 -31.78 -31.39 -7.94
CA SER A 142 -31.12 -31.18 -9.23
C SER A 142 -31.70 -30.04 -10.06
N GLN A 143 -32.87 -29.51 -9.67
CA GLN A 143 -33.61 -28.49 -10.40
C GLN A 143 -33.33 -27.07 -9.87
N ASN A 144 -32.97 -26.91 -8.59
CA ASN A 144 -32.75 -25.62 -7.98
C ASN A 144 -31.26 -25.30 -7.82
N ASN A 145 -30.86 -24.18 -8.42
CA ASN A 145 -29.55 -23.61 -8.24
C ASN A 145 -29.65 -22.45 -7.25
N TYR A 146 -28.65 -22.25 -6.41
CA TYR A 146 -28.51 -21.04 -5.62
C TYR A 146 -27.28 -20.25 -6.07
N GLN A 147 -27.42 -18.94 -6.06
CA GLN A 147 -26.32 -18.02 -6.37
C GLN A 147 -25.73 -17.50 -5.07
N ARG A 148 -24.43 -17.67 -4.92
CA ARG A 148 -23.68 -17.08 -3.81
C ARG A 148 -22.84 -15.92 -4.32
N THR A 149 -22.98 -14.75 -3.71
CA THR A 149 -22.20 -13.54 -4.05
C THR A 149 -21.38 -13.11 -2.86
N TYR A 150 -20.12 -12.83 -3.11
CA TYR A 150 -19.18 -12.33 -2.13
C TYR A 150 -18.74 -10.91 -2.52
N LEU A 151 -18.83 -9.99 -1.57
CA LEU A 151 -18.32 -8.63 -1.70
C LEU A 151 -17.41 -8.32 -0.54
N GLY A 152 -16.36 -7.58 -0.82
CA GLY A 152 -15.47 -7.04 0.21
C GLY A 152 -15.01 -5.64 -0.17
N GLN A 153 -14.92 -4.78 0.83
CA GLN A 153 -14.45 -3.41 0.66
C GLN A 153 -13.78 -2.88 1.92
N GLY A 154 -12.96 -1.84 1.75
CA GLY A 154 -12.29 -1.17 2.85
C GLY A 154 -10.78 -1.40 2.85
N GLY A 155 -10.17 -1.28 4.03
CA GLY A 155 -8.73 -1.44 4.21
C GLY A 155 -8.25 -0.75 5.47
N PHE A 156 -6.94 -0.80 5.66
CA PHE A 156 -6.29 -0.21 6.80
C PHE A 156 -5.25 0.80 6.35
N SER A 157 -5.16 1.91 7.06
CA SER A 157 -4.20 2.99 6.84
C SER A 157 -3.16 3.03 7.93
N ASP A 158 -1.99 3.54 7.60
CA ASP A 158 -0.83 3.67 8.47
C ASP A 158 -0.46 5.16 8.53
N LEU A 159 -0.80 5.82 9.64
CA LEU A 159 -0.39 7.20 9.94
C LEU A 159 0.92 7.14 10.70
N TYR A 160 2.00 7.68 10.14
CA TYR A 160 3.32 7.61 10.76
C TYR A 160 3.90 8.98 11.08
N LEU A 161 4.73 8.99 12.12
CA LEU A 161 5.67 10.07 12.45
C LEU A 161 7.05 9.43 12.64
N GLY A 162 8.03 9.94 11.92
CA GLY A 162 9.39 9.42 11.93
C GLY A 162 10.43 10.47 12.23
N VAL A 163 11.49 10.05 12.88
CA VAL A 163 12.67 10.86 13.15
C VAL A 163 13.93 10.08 12.77
N ALA A 164 14.90 10.78 12.21
CA ALA A 164 16.20 10.19 11.85
C ALA A 164 17.35 11.11 12.21
N GLY A 165 18.46 10.48 12.59
CA GLY A 165 19.71 11.14 12.88
C GLY A 165 20.86 10.59 12.02
N ARG A 166 21.86 11.45 11.70
CA ARG A 166 23.04 11.08 10.92
C ARG A 166 24.34 11.51 11.64
N ILE A 167 25.32 10.59 11.65
CA ILE A 167 26.68 10.85 12.11
C ILE A 167 27.64 10.30 11.06
N GLY A 168 28.35 11.21 10.37
CA GLY A 168 29.20 10.81 9.24
C GLY A 168 28.41 10.13 8.12
N GLY A 169 28.83 8.95 7.71
CA GLY A 169 28.14 8.10 6.73
C GLY A 169 26.99 7.25 7.31
N PHE A 170 26.88 7.14 8.64
CA PHE A 170 25.87 6.32 9.30
C PHE A 170 24.62 7.14 9.63
N SER A 171 23.46 6.57 9.35
CA SER A 171 22.15 7.14 9.66
C SER A 171 21.28 6.10 10.34
N LEU A 172 20.54 6.54 11.36
CA LEU A 172 19.56 5.74 12.09
C LEU A 172 18.24 6.50 12.14
N GLY A 173 17.13 5.80 12.01
CA GLY A 173 15.81 6.41 12.10
C GLY A 173 14.77 5.45 12.67
N VAL A 174 13.70 6.02 13.19
CA VAL A 174 12.54 5.30 13.73
C VAL A 174 11.26 5.95 13.23
N ASN A 175 10.31 5.14 12.76
CA ASN A 175 8.93 5.53 12.54
C ASN A 175 8.07 4.96 13.67
N GLY A 176 7.29 5.80 14.34
CA GLY A 176 6.14 5.40 15.13
C GLY A 176 4.88 5.56 14.29
N SER A 177 4.04 4.55 14.23
CA SER A 177 2.87 4.54 13.34
C SER A 177 1.62 4.12 14.09
N TYR A 178 0.48 4.66 13.67
CA TYR A 178 -0.84 4.23 14.11
C TYR A 178 -1.58 3.59 12.93
N VAL A 179 -1.78 2.28 13.02
CA VAL A 179 -2.58 1.51 12.06
C VAL A 179 -4.05 1.60 12.46
N PHE A 180 -4.93 1.94 11.52
CA PHE A 180 -6.36 2.05 11.75
C PHE A 180 -7.15 1.80 10.46
N GLY A 181 -8.42 1.46 10.62
CA GLY A 181 -9.32 1.26 9.50
C GLY A 181 -10.33 0.16 9.76
N TYR A 182 -11.08 -0.18 8.71
CA TYR A 182 -12.02 -1.27 8.75
C TYR A 182 -12.18 -1.91 7.38
N THR A 183 -12.59 -3.17 7.39
CA THR A 183 -13.01 -3.92 6.20
C THR A 183 -14.40 -4.46 6.42
N THR A 184 -15.20 -4.46 5.38
CA THR A 184 -16.55 -5.04 5.36
C THR A 184 -16.57 -6.16 4.34
N GLN A 185 -16.98 -7.34 4.77
CA GLN A 185 -17.17 -8.50 3.93
C GLN A 185 -18.67 -8.87 3.95
N GLU A 186 -19.24 -9.08 2.78
CA GLU A 186 -20.64 -9.42 2.61
C GLU A 186 -20.76 -10.73 1.82
N ARG A 187 -21.63 -11.60 2.28
CA ARG A 187 -22.00 -12.83 1.59
C ARG A 187 -23.50 -12.87 1.44
N GLN A 188 -23.97 -12.86 0.21
CA GLN A 188 -25.36 -13.01 -0.16
C GLN A 188 -25.58 -14.39 -0.73
N VAL A 189 -26.67 -15.05 -0.31
CA VAL A 189 -27.13 -16.29 -0.93
C VAL A 189 -28.52 -16.03 -1.50
N TYR A 190 -28.67 -16.18 -2.81
CA TYR A 190 -29.94 -16.07 -3.50
C TYR A 190 -30.42 -17.47 -3.86
N ILE A 191 -31.59 -17.84 -3.33
CA ILE A 191 -32.26 -19.12 -3.57
C ILE A 191 -33.43 -18.88 -4.49
N GLY A 192 -33.37 -19.34 -5.75
CA GLY A 192 -34.35 -19.07 -6.79
C GLY A 192 -35.65 -19.88 -6.66
N SER A 193 -36.15 -20.13 -5.44
CA SER A 193 -37.40 -20.82 -5.19
C SER A 193 -38.46 -19.88 -4.58
N ASP A 194 -39.70 -19.97 -5.01
CA ASP A 194 -40.83 -19.17 -4.53
C ASP A 194 -40.96 -19.24 -2.99
N GLY A 195 -40.97 -18.10 -2.33
CA GLY A 195 -41.11 -17.99 -0.87
C GLY A 195 -39.85 -18.23 -0.08
N ALA A 196 -38.67 -18.42 -0.70
CA ALA A 196 -37.43 -18.58 0.00
C ALA A 196 -36.93 -17.26 0.59
N SER A 197 -36.47 -17.32 1.84
CA SER A 197 -35.73 -16.21 2.43
C SER A 197 -34.27 -16.29 2.00
N ASN A 198 -33.71 -15.16 1.54
CA ASN A 198 -32.35 -15.07 1.09
C ASN A 198 -31.44 -14.58 2.23
N PRO A 199 -30.55 -15.41 2.79
CA PRO A 199 -29.67 -15.01 3.86
C PRO A 199 -28.57 -14.04 3.37
N PHE A 200 -28.34 -13.01 4.16
CA PHE A 200 -27.30 -12.02 3.96
C PHE A 200 -26.44 -11.92 5.21
N TYR A 201 -25.16 -12.11 5.04
CA TYR A 201 -24.18 -12.05 6.12
C TYR A 201 -23.24 -10.87 5.89
N ARG A 202 -23.01 -10.06 6.92
CA ARG A 202 -22.07 -8.96 6.92
C ARG A 202 -21.10 -9.10 8.08
N THR A 203 -19.83 -9.19 7.77
CA THR A 203 -18.74 -9.19 8.77
C THR A 203 -17.93 -7.92 8.60
N GLN A 204 -17.82 -7.12 9.66
CA GLN A 204 -16.98 -5.93 9.70
C GLN A 204 -15.84 -6.14 10.68
N LEU A 205 -14.60 -6.05 10.19
CA LEU A 205 -13.38 -6.08 11.00
C LEU A 205 -12.81 -4.68 11.10
N GLN A 206 -12.75 -4.14 12.32
CA GLN A 206 -12.07 -2.89 12.64
C GLN A 206 -10.75 -3.21 13.33
N LEU A 207 -9.65 -2.58 12.89
CA LEU A 207 -8.33 -2.73 13.50
C LEU A 207 -7.78 -1.37 13.91
N LYS A 208 -7.07 -1.37 15.05
CA LYS A 208 -6.28 -0.22 15.50
C LYS A 208 -5.12 -0.65 16.39
N GLY A 209 -3.99 0.05 16.24
CA GLY A 209 -2.82 -0.24 17.08
C GLY A 209 -1.60 0.56 16.66
N PHE A 210 -0.61 0.57 17.55
CA PHE A 210 0.65 1.24 17.31
C PHE A 210 1.70 0.25 16.77
N LYS A 211 2.52 0.74 15.86
CA LYS A 211 3.58 0.01 15.19
C LYS A 211 4.85 0.86 15.22
N ALA A 212 6.00 0.21 15.26
CA ALA A 212 7.30 0.88 15.15
C ALA A 212 8.13 0.21 14.05
N ASP A 213 8.90 1.00 13.30
CA ASP A 213 9.87 0.53 12.34
C ASP A 213 11.20 1.24 12.59
N ILE A 214 12.27 0.47 12.68
CA ILE A 214 13.62 0.96 12.88
C ILE A 214 14.38 0.80 11.57
N GLY A 215 15.08 1.83 11.15
CA GLY A 215 15.89 1.79 9.93
C GLY A 215 17.31 2.26 10.17
N ALA A 216 18.25 1.64 9.48
CA ALA A 216 19.66 2.01 9.47
C ALA A 216 20.16 2.09 8.03
N GLN A 217 21.06 3.05 7.75
CA GLN A 217 21.77 3.17 6.47
C GLN A 217 23.20 3.56 6.71
N TYR A 218 24.09 3.04 5.87
CA TYR A 218 25.47 3.47 5.80
C TYR A 218 25.81 3.87 4.37
N GLN A 219 26.25 5.11 4.19
CA GLN A 219 26.68 5.66 2.92
C GLN A 219 28.22 5.64 2.85
N LEU A 220 28.73 4.97 1.83
CA LEU A 220 30.14 4.90 1.47
C LEU A 220 30.36 5.79 0.25
N ASP A 221 31.12 6.87 0.41
CA ASP A 221 31.54 7.70 -0.71
C ASP A 221 32.80 7.09 -1.34
N LEU A 222 32.63 6.44 -2.50
CA LEU A 222 33.69 5.72 -3.19
C LEU A 222 34.61 6.66 -3.99
N ASP A 223 34.02 7.71 -4.59
CA ASP A 223 34.74 8.74 -5.33
C ASP A 223 33.93 10.04 -5.31
N GLN A 224 34.26 10.93 -4.37
CA GLN A 224 33.55 12.19 -4.21
C GLN A 224 33.66 13.11 -5.46
N LYS A 225 34.79 13.06 -6.19
CA LYS A 225 35.00 13.87 -7.40
C LYS A 225 34.09 13.43 -8.53
N LYS A 226 33.79 12.15 -8.63
CA LYS A 226 32.92 11.55 -9.66
C LYS A 226 31.49 11.34 -9.16
N GLY A 227 31.18 11.69 -7.91
CA GLY A 227 29.86 11.49 -7.31
C GLY A 227 29.45 10.02 -7.19
N ARG A 228 30.42 9.13 -6.94
CA ARG A 228 30.15 7.69 -6.79
C ARG A 228 29.95 7.34 -5.32
N SER A 229 28.84 6.70 -5.02
CA SER A 229 28.52 6.25 -3.66
C SER A 229 27.80 4.91 -3.66
N LEU A 230 27.98 4.17 -2.57
CA LEU A 230 27.23 2.96 -2.26
C LEU A 230 26.51 3.21 -0.94
N VAL A 231 25.20 2.94 -0.92
CA VAL A 231 24.40 2.96 0.30
C VAL A 231 23.91 1.55 0.58
N VAL A 232 24.19 1.07 1.78
CA VAL A 232 23.62 -0.19 2.31
C VAL A 232 22.65 0.17 3.41
N GLY A 233 21.49 -0.46 3.43
CA GLY A 233 20.47 -0.19 4.42
C GLY A 233 19.74 -1.44 4.88
N ALA A 234 19.25 -1.36 6.11
CA ALA A 234 18.43 -2.38 6.72
C ALA A 234 17.26 -1.75 7.48
N THR A 235 16.16 -2.48 7.57
CA THR A 235 15.00 -2.09 8.40
C THR A 235 14.50 -3.28 9.20
N PHE A 236 13.96 -2.99 10.36
CA PHE A 236 13.37 -3.96 11.27
C PHE A 236 12.07 -3.39 11.84
N ALA A 237 11.00 -4.18 11.80
CA ALA A 237 9.76 -3.90 12.51
C ALA A 237 9.44 -5.07 13.43
N PRO A 238 9.29 -4.86 14.75
CA PRO A 238 8.89 -5.89 15.68
C PRO A 238 7.45 -6.34 15.44
N GLU A 239 7.13 -7.52 15.92
CA GLU A 239 5.76 -8.00 15.99
C GLU A 239 4.91 -7.09 16.88
N ILE A 240 3.68 -6.81 16.45
CA ILE A 240 2.72 -6.03 17.21
C ILE A 240 1.36 -6.72 17.26
N LYS A 241 0.65 -6.46 18.36
CA LYS A 241 -0.74 -6.87 18.57
C LYS A 241 -1.66 -5.71 18.26
N LEU A 242 -2.66 -5.95 17.41
CA LEU A 242 -3.68 -4.98 17.07
C LEU A 242 -4.94 -5.23 17.90
N ARG A 243 -5.55 -4.15 18.38
CA ARG A 243 -6.91 -4.22 18.92
C ARG A 243 -7.88 -4.38 17.74
N SER A 244 -8.70 -5.42 17.79
CA SER A 244 -9.72 -5.71 16.80
C SER A 244 -11.11 -5.64 17.40
N THR A 245 -12.07 -5.21 16.60
CA THR A 245 -13.50 -5.34 16.84
C THR A 245 -14.10 -6.00 15.62
N LEU A 246 -14.65 -7.19 15.81
CA LEU A 246 -15.36 -7.96 14.79
C LEU A 246 -16.85 -7.80 15.06
N ILE A 247 -17.61 -7.39 14.05
CA ILE A 247 -19.06 -7.24 14.10
C ILE A 247 -19.63 -8.17 13.05
N ASP A 248 -20.32 -9.22 13.48
CA ASP A 248 -21.01 -10.16 12.61
C ASP A 248 -22.50 -9.90 12.66
N GLN A 249 -23.10 -9.71 11.50
CA GLN A 249 -24.53 -9.40 11.35
C GLN A 249 -25.16 -10.37 10.35
N HIS A 250 -26.28 -10.92 10.74
CA HIS A 250 -27.09 -11.79 9.88
C HIS A 250 -28.42 -11.12 9.60
N PHE A 251 -28.82 -11.15 8.34
CA PHE A 251 -30.07 -10.59 7.85
C PHE A 251 -30.76 -11.63 6.97
N LEU A 252 -32.08 -11.53 6.91
CA LEU A 252 -32.91 -12.23 5.95
C LEU A 252 -33.54 -11.19 5.00
N SER A 253 -33.59 -11.51 3.72
CA SER A 253 -34.29 -10.73 2.71
C SER A 253 -35.40 -11.60 2.14
N ALA A 254 -36.63 -11.09 2.14
CA ALA A 254 -37.72 -11.75 1.43
C ALA A 254 -37.52 -11.66 -0.09
N GLU A 255 -38.03 -12.62 -0.83
CA GLU A 255 -37.77 -12.84 -2.26
C GLU A 255 -37.98 -11.59 -3.14
N ASN A 256 -38.95 -10.74 -2.83
CA ASN A 256 -39.29 -9.55 -3.61
C ASN A 256 -39.09 -8.24 -2.84
N SER A 257 -38.28 -8.24 -1.80
CA SER A 257 -38.03 -7.08 -0.96
C SER A 257 -36.55 -6.75 -0.90
N SER A 258 -36.19 -5.51 -1.18
CA SER A 258 -34.86 -4.98 -0.88
C SER A 258 -34.64 -4.69 0.62
N GLN A 259 -35.67 -4.94 1.45
CA GLN A 259 -35.60 -4.71 2.88
C GLN A 259 -34.90 -5.87 3.57
N LEU A 260 -33.77 -5.59 4.20
CA LEU A 260 -33.03 -6.53 5.04
C LEU A 260 -33.62 -6.51 6.44
N VAL A 261 -34.09 -7.67 6.91
CA VAL A 261 -34.58 -7.85 8.29
C VAL A 261 -33.42 -8.39 9.13
N PRO A 262 -32.98 -7.68 10.16
CA PRO A 262 -31.92 -8.17 11.03
C PRO A 262 -32.38 -9.40 11.81
N GLU A 263 -31.61 -10.47 11.77
CA GLU A 263 -31.87 -11.70 12.51
C GLU A 263 -31.00 -11.77 13.76
N SER A 264 -29.70 -11.46 13.62
CA SER A 264 -28.76 -11.43 14.73
C SER A 264 -27.62 -10.44 14.49
N SER A 265 -27.03 -9.97 15.57
CA SER A 265 -25.81 -9.16 15.53
C SER A 265 -24.95 -9.54 16.74
N ASP A 266 -23.68 -9.91 16.49
CA ASP A 266 -22.70 -10.20 17.52
C ASP A 266 -21.48 -9.27 17.37
N THR A 267 -20.87 -8.92 18.51
CA THR A 267 -19.70 -8.03 18.52
C THR A 267 -18.63 -8.61 19.41
N ILE A 268 -17.50 -8.97 18.81
CA ILE A 268 -16.34 -9.51 19.50
C ILE A 268 -15.22 -8.49 19.48
N THR A 269 -14.76 -8.05 20.65
CA THR A 269 -13.59 -7.18 20.77
C THR A 269 -12.43 -7.94 21.39
N SER A 270 -11.28 -7.89 20.71
CA SER A 270 -10.05 -8.52 21.18
C SER A 270 -8.87 -7.56 21.11
N ARG A 271 -7.94 -7.68 22.05
CA ARG A 271 -6.68 -6.92 22.08
C ARG A 271 -5.47 -7.70 21.57
N SER A 272 -5.63 -9.00 21.32
CA SER A 272 -4.51 -9.87 21.01
C SER A 272 -4.80 -10.93 19.94
N LEU A 273 -5.97 -10.87 19.31
CA LEU A 273 -6.33 -11.86 18.29
C LEU A 273 -5.57 -11.61 16.96
N HIS A 274 -5.41 -10.35 16.59
CA HIS A 274 -4.82 -9.96 15.31
C HIS A 274 -3.40 -9.41 15.51
N HIS A 275 -2.45 -9.98 14.78
CA HIS A 275 -1.04 -9.62 14.86
C HIS A 275 -0.52 -9.12 13.50
N VAL A 276 0.37 -8.12 13.51
CA VAL A 276 1.26 -7.82 12.39
C VAL A 276 2.61 -8.43 12.75
N PRO A 277 3.14 -9.33 11.90
CA PRO A 277 4.35 -10.07 12.24
C PRO A 277 5.60 -9.21 12.15
N MET A 278 6.66 -9.74 12.69
CA MET A 278 8.01 -9.22 12.55
C MET A 278 8.42 -9.15 11.09
N SER A 279 9.08 -8.06 10.69
CA SER A 279 9.57 -7.89 9.33
C SER A 279 11.00 -7.36 9.29
N TYR A 280 11.74 -7.80 8.27
CA TYR A 280 13.11 -7.41 7.99
C TYR A 280 13.24 -7.01 6.54
N SER A 281 13.98 -5.93 6.26
CA SER A 281 14.37 -5.60 4.91
C SER A 281 15.83 -5.22 4.86
N VAL A 282 16.52 -5.62 3.79
CA VAL A 282 17.88 -5.22 3.48
C VAL A 282 17.96 -4.76 2.04
N GLY A 283 18.87 -3.86 1.74
CA GLY A 283 19.04 -3.41 0.36
C GLY A 283 20.29 -2.57 0.19
N ALA A 284 20.70 -2.44 -1.06
CA ALA A 284 21.82 -1.61 -1.43
C ALA A 284 21.49 -0.81 -2.69
N THR A 285 22.02 0.42 -2.77
CA THR A 285 21.97 1.25 -3.97
C THR A 285 23.35 1.77 -4.31
N TYR A 286 23.74 1.64 -5.56
CA TYR A 286 24.95 2.22 -6.09
C TYR A 286 24.59 3.40 -7.00
N ARG A 287 25.17 4.56 -6.71
CA ARG A 287 25.07 5.77 -7.53
C ARG A 287 26.37 5.94 -8.31
N HIS A 288 26.25 5.95 -9.64
CA HIS A 288 27.34 6.26 -10.55
C HIS A 288 27.15 7.69 -11.08
N SER A 289 27.77 8.67 -10.43
CA SER A 289 27.55 10.10 -10.68
C SER A 289 26.09 10.54 -10.39
N GLU A 290 25.75 11.73 -10.81
CA GLU A 290 24.35 12.23 -10.73
C GLU A 290 23.41 11.55 -11.73
N SER A 291 23.96 10.79 -12.71
CA SER A 291 23.22 10.31 -13.88
C SER A 291 22.62 8.92 -13.70
N LEU A 292 23.20 8.04 -12.91
CA LEU A 292 22.76 6.65 -12.81
C LEU A 292 22.74 6.18 -11.37
N LEU A 293 21.61 5.59 -10.97
CA LEU A 293 21.47 4.85 -9.73
C LEU A 293 20.93 3.45 -10.07
N VAL A 294 21.52 2.42 -9.47
CA VAL A 294 21.02 1.05 -9.52
C VAL A 294 20.91 0.50 -8.11
N GLY A 295 19.94 -0.34 -7.86
CA GLY A 295 19.75 -0.89 -6.52
C GLY A 295 18.99 -2.20 -6.50
N ALA A 296 19.14 -2.90 -5.37
CA ALA A 296 18.43 -4.13 -5.06
C ALA A 296 17.95 -4.11 -3.62
N GLY A 297 16.85 -4.82 -3.35
CA GLY A 297 16.29 -4.95 -2.03
C GLY A 297 15.63 -6.30 -1.82
N PHE A 298 15.65 -6.76 -0.57
CA PHE A 298 14.97 -7.97 -0.12
C PHE A 298 14.17 -7.67 1.14
N THR A 299 12.94 -8.19 1.21
CA THR A 299 12.07 -8.06 2.38
C THR A 299 11.55 -9.43 2.77
N TYR A 300 11.58 -9.71 4.05
CA TYR A 300 11.04 -10.92 4.68
C TYR A 300 10.07 -10.55 5.80
N MET A 301 8.88 -11.15 5.80
CA MET A 301 7.86 -10.96 6.84
C MET A 301 7.36 -12.31 7.33
N GLN A 302 7.37 -12.51 8.65
CA GLN A 302 7.03 -13.79 9.31
C GLN A 302 5.52 -14.00 9.46
N TRP A 303 4.77 -13.91 8.37
CA TRP A 303 3.31 -14.03 8.40
C TRP A 303 2.82 -15.40 8.88
N ALA A 304 3.60 -16.48 8.71
CA ALA A 304 3.25 -17.81 9.22
C ALA A 304 3.00 -17.86 10.74
N LYS A 305 3.58 -16.89 11.48
CA LYS A 305 3.37 -16.75 12.94
C LYS A 305 2.21 -15.83 13.30
N ALA A 306 1.62 -15.12 12.33
CA ALA A 306 0.54 -14.18 12.60
C ALA A 306 -0.75 -14.94 12.95
N THR A 307 -1.41 -14.51 14.01
CA THR A 307 -2.70 -15.06 14.45
C THR A 307 -3.87 -14.19 13.98
N GLY A 308 -5.08 -14.75 14.01
CA GLY A 308 -6.31 -14.06 13.63
C GLY A 308 -6.56 -13.92 12.13
N LEU A 309 -5.70 -14.51 11.28
CA LEU A 309 -5.80 -14.44 9.83
C LEU A 309 -6.38 -15.68 9.18
N ALA A 310 -6.41 -16.80 9.90
CA ALA A 310 -7.01 -18.05 9.41
C ALA A 310 -8.53 -17.86 9.33
N GLN A 311 -9.05 -17.77 8.11
CA GLN A 311 -10.47 -17.57 7.82
C GLN A 311 -10.84 -18.38 6.58
N ASP A 312 -12.01 -18.98 6.57
CA ASP A 312 -12.54 -19.73 5.42
C ASP A 312 -11.56 -20.79 4.85
N GLY A 313 -10.79 -21.46 5.71
CA GLY A 313 -9.80 -22.46 5.32
C GLY A 313 -8.48 -21.91 4.76
N ALA A 314 -8.29 -20.60 4.74
CA ALA A 314 -7.03 -19.99 4.38
C ALA A 314 -6.04 -20.00 5.56
N ALA A 315 -4.74 -20.03 5.26
CA ALA A 315 -3.68 -20.00 6.26
C ALA A 315 -2.59 -18.99 5.88
N PRO A 316 -2.00 -18.27 6.87
CA PRO A 316 -0.89 -17.39 6.60
C PRO A 316 0.40 -18.16 6.31
N ARG A 317 1.26 -17.60 5.46
CA ARG A 317 2.63 -18.08 5.22
C ARG A 317 3.58 -16.90 5.09
N ASP A 318 4.86 -17.16 5.35
CA ASP A 318 5.91 -16.14 5.26
C ASP A 318 5.98 -15.51 3.86
N LEU A 319 6.14 -14.19 3.85
CA LEU A 319 6.28 -13.41 2.64
C LEU A 319 7.75 -13.08 2.38
N TYR A 320 8.17 -13.34 1.15
CA TYR A 320 9.47 -12.97 0.61
C TYR A 320 9.25 -12.04 -0.58
N ARG A 321 9.97 -10.93 -0.62
CA ARG A 321 9.96 -10.00 -1.75
C ARG A 321 11.37 -9.62 -2.14
N VAL A 322 11.65 -9.65 -3.43
CA VAL A 322 12.89 -9.14 -4.04
C VAL A 322 12.52 -7.99 -4.96
N GLY A 323 13.31 -6.94 -4.95
CA GLY A 323 13.16 -5.79 -5.85
C GLY A 323 14.50 -5.41 -6.47
N LEU A 324 14.45 -5.01 -7.74
CA LEU A 324 15.54 -4.42 -8.50
C LEU A 324 15.06 -3.10 -9.10
N GLY A 325 15.93 -2.10 -9.10
CA GLY A 325 15.59 -0.78 -9.62
C GLY A 325 16.78 -0.07 -10.24
N ALA A 326 16.49 0.73 -11.25
CA ALA A 326 17.45 1.63 -11.89
C ALA A 326 16.82 3.00 -12.15
N GLU A 327 17.56 4.06 -11.93
CA GLU A 327 17.22 5.43 -12.30
C GLU A 327 18.31 5.98 -13.20
N TRP A 328 17.91 6.60 -14.31
CA TRP A 328 18.81 7.23 -15.25
C TRP A 328 18.36 8.67 -15.54
N ILE A 329 19.31 9.61 -15.50
CA ILE A 329 19.12 11.01 -15.83
C ILE A 329 20.10 11.30 -16.98
N PRO A 330 19.62 11.55 -18.22
CA PRO A 330 20.48 11.72 -19.39
C PRO A 330 21.54 12.83 -19.23
N ASP A 331 21.12 14.01 -18.78
CA ASP A 331 22.00 15.15 -18.46
C ASP A 331 21.41 15.94 -17.30
N PRO A 332 21.88 15.72 -16.06
CA PRO A 332 21.39 16.41 -14.87
C PRO A 332 21.55 17.94 -14.92
N ARG A 333 22.51 18.43 -15.71
CA ARG A 333 22.83 19.86 -15.89
C ARG A 333 22.27 20.46 -17.15
N GLY A 334 21.63 19.65 -18.00
CA GLY A 334 21.02 20.04 -19.26
C GLY A 334 19.94 21.12 -19.09
N ARG A 335 19.62 21.82 -20.19
CA ARG A 335 18.59 22.85 -20.22
C ARG A 335 17.20 22.29 -20.52
N GLY A 336 17.13 21.17 -21.24
CA GLY A 336 15.90 20.52 -21.66
C GLY A 336 15.16 19.85 -20.50
N LEU A 337 13.83 19.84 -20.54
CA LEU A 337 13.02 19.12 -19.54
C LEU A 337 13.34 17.63 -19.55
N PHE A 338 13.31 16.99 -20.71
CA PHE A 338 13.55 15.56 -20.84
C PHE A 338 15.00 15.15 -20.53
N SER A 339 15.99 16.02 -20.79
CA SER A 339 17.38 15.70 -20.43
C SER A 339 17.62 15.66 -18.92
N ARG A 340 16.83 16.41 -18.14
CA ARG A 340 16.87 16.44 -16.67
C ARG A 340 15.86 15.53 -16.00
N SER A 341 14.96 14.92 -16.76
CA SER A 341 13.98 13.98 -16.23
C SER A 341 14.65 12.72 -15.73
N ARG A 342 14.08 12.15 -14.67
CA ARG A 342 14.53 10.93 -14.02
C ARG A 342 13.76 9.73 -14.58
N TYR A 343 14.38 8.95 -15.43
CA TYR A 343 13.80 7.73 -15.98
C TYR A 343 14.07 6.57 -15.05
N ARG A 344 13.02 5.87 -14.65
CA ARG A 344 13.08 4.81 -13.65
C ARG A 344 12.55 3.51 -14.21
N PHE A 345 13.20 2.43 -13.83
CA PHE A 345 12.85 1.06 -14.22
C PHE A 345 12.90 0.20 -12.97
N GLY A 346 11.90 -0.65 -12.79
CA GLY A 346 11.81 -1.52 -11.65
C GLY A 346 11.27 -2.90 -12.00
N LEU A 347 11.78 -3.90 -11.28
CA LEU A 347 11.30 -5.27 -11.34
C LEU A 347 11.20 -5.80 -9.92
N SER A 348 10.09 -6.44 -9.57
CA SER A 348 9.97 -7.10 -8.28
C SER A 348 9.22 -8.41 -8.35
N GLY A 349 9.60 -9.35 -7.50
CA GLY A 349 8.94 -10.63 -7.33
C GLY A 349 8.61 -10.88 -5.86
N ALA A 350 7.45 -11.49 -5.60
CA ALA A 350 7.02 -11.88 -4.26
C ALA A 350 6.15 -13.13 -4.31
N ASN A 351 6.03 -13.82 -3.18
CA ASN A 351 4.99 -14.82 -2.98
C ASN A 351 3.81 -14.20 -2.24
N SER A 352 2.63 -14.86 -2.27
CA SER A 352 1.49 -14.48 -1.43
C SER A 352 1.79 -14.71 0.04
N TYR A 353 1.28 -13.87 0.94
CA TYR A 353 1.38 -14.11 2.39
C TYR A 353 0.21 -14.96 2.93
N MET A 354 -0.79 -15.24 2.09
CA MET A 354 -1.89 -16.15 2.40
C MET A 354 -1.88 -17.34 1.44
N LEU A 355 -2.14 -18.51 1.97
CA LEU A 355 -2.54 -19.69 1.24
C LEU A 355 -4.06 -19.77 1.25
N VAL A 356 -4.68 -20.03 0.12
CA VAL A 356 -6.13 -20.09 -0.03
C VAL A 356 -6.56 -21.53 -0.35
N PRO A 357 -7.74 -21.96 0.12
CA PRO A 357 -8.23 -23.28 -0.20
C PRO A 357 -8.55 -23.39 -1.70
N THR A 358 -8.17 -24.51 -2.29
CA THR A 358 -8.49 -24.87 -3.67
C THR A 358 -9.65 -25.84 -3.71
N SER A 359 -10.23 -26.06 -4.90
CA SER A 359 -11.29 -27.05 -5.11
C SER A 359 -10.85 -28.49 -4.78
N SER A 360 -9.55 -28.78 -4.77
CA SER A 360 -8.99 -30.07 -4.35
C SER A 360 -8.83 -30.22 -2.82
N GLY A 361 -9.17 -29.18 -2.02
CA GLY A 361 -8.99 -29.17 -0.57
C GLY A 361 -7.57 -28.81 -0.12
N GLU A 362 -6.61 -28.66 -1.04
CA GLU A 362 -5.27 -28.22 -0.71
C GLU A 362 -5.21 -26.69 -0.57
N GLN A 363 -4.31 -26.21 0.28
CA GLN A 363 -4.02 -24.78 0.42
C GLN A 363 -2.87 -24.39 -0.51
N LYS A 364 -3.11 -23.47 -1.42
CA LYS A 364 -2.12 -22.97 -2.40
C LYS A 364 -2.09 -21.43 -2.40
N GLY A 365 -0.96 -20.89 -2.79
CA GLY A 365 -0.78 -19.46 -2.93
C GLY A 365 -0.62 -19.03 -4.38
N TYR A 366 -0.14 -17.81 -4.55
CA TYR A 366 0.27 -17.28 -5.86
C TYR A 366 1.66 -16.65 -5.75
N ASN A 367 2.31 -16.48 -6.90
CA ASN A 367 3.51 -15.66 -7.03
C ASN A 367 3.15 -14.35 -7.74
N GLU A 368 3.72 -13.26 -7.29
CA GLU A 368 3.59 -11.93 -7.87
C GLU A 368 4.85 -11.56 -8.62
N LEU A 369 4.72 -11.10 -9.85
CA LEU A 369 5.77 -10.46 -10.62
C LEU A 369 5.28 -9.06 -10.99
N THR A 370 6.06 -8.02 -10.72
CA THR A 370 5.74 -6.65 -11.07
C THR A 370 6.88 -6.02 -11.85
N ALA A 371 6.57 -5.46 -13.00
CA ALA A 371 7.48 -4.61 -13.79
C ALA A 371 6.95 -3.17 -13.74
N SER A 372 7.83 -2.20 -13.54
CA SER A 372 7.47 -0.78 -13.43
C SER A 372 8.39 0.09 -14.26
N VAL A 373 7.80 1.16 -14.80
CA VAL A 373 8.50 2.22 -15.50
C VAL A 373 7.98 3.56 -14.97
N GLY A 374 8.87 4.51 -14.76
CA GLY A 374 8.47 5.82 -14.28
C GLY A 374 9.30 6.95 -14.84
N ILE A 375 8.71 8.13 -14.83
CA ILE A 375 9.39 9.38 -15.16
C ILE A 375 9.16 10.39 -14.05
N GLY A 376 10.23 11.02 -13.56
CA GLY A 376 10.19 12.14 -12.64
C GLY A 376 10.60 13.41 -13.39
N MET A 377 9.63 14.27 -13.70
CA MET A 377 9.85 15.51 -14.45
C MET A 377 10.06 16.68 -13.48
N PRO A 378 11.21 17.37 -13.52
CA PRO A 378 11.43 18.53 -12.68
C PRO A 378 10.54 19.70 -13.14
N LEU A 379 9.92 20.39 -12.20
CA LEU A 379 9.17 21.62 -12.42
C LEU A 379 10.12 22.81 -12.68
N ILE A 380 9.55 23.99 -12.83
CA ILE A 380 10.29 25.23 -13.15
C ILE A 380 11.33 25.56 -12.08
N ASP A 381 11.02 25.27 -10.80
CA ASP A 381 11.91 25.46 -9.64
C ASP A 381 13.10 24.48 -9.62
N ARG A 382 13.12 23.47 -10.51
CA ARG A 382 14.12 22.40 -10.62
C ARG A 382 14.26 21.49 -9.40
N ARG A 383 13.41 21.63 -8.39
CA ARG A 383 13.42 20.84 -7.15
C ARG A 383 12.17 20.02 -6.97
N SER A 384 11.02 20.61 -7.27
CA SER A 384 9.75 19.91 -7.29
C SER A 384 9.66 18.98 -8.49
N LEU A 385 9.01 17.85 -8.34
CA LEU A 385 8.91 16.79 -9.36
C LEU A 385 7.46 16.39 -9.58
N VAL A 386 7.08 16.18 -10.82
CA VAL A 386 5.91 15.38 -11.17
C VAL A 386 6.39 13.97 -11.50
N ASN A 387 5.95 13.01 -10.73
CA ASN A 387 6.29 11.60 -10.90
C ASN A 387 5.11 10.87 -11.55
N ILE A 388 5.34 10.24 -12.69
CA ILE A 388 4.37 9.37 -13.36
C ILE A 388 4.97 7.98 -13.39
N THR A 389 4.25 7.00 -12.86
CA THR A 389 4.68 5.61 -12.78
C THR A 389 3.62 4.71 -13.36
N VAL A 390 4.02 3.85 -14.27
CA VAL A 390 3.20 2.75 -14.79
C VAL A 390 3.77 1.45 -14.26
N ASP A 391 2.94 0.61 -13.67
CA ASP A 391 3.32 -0.71 -13.18
C ASP A 391 2.40 -1.79 -13.78
N TYR A 392 2.99 -2.87 -14.21
CA TYR A 392 2.29 -4.08 -14.63
C TYR A 392 2.56 -5.18 -13.63
N LYS A 393 1.49 -5.68 -13.00
CA LYS A 393 1.53 -6.75 -12.00
C LYS A 393 0.86 -8.00 -12.55
N TYR A 394 1.53 -9.12 -12.43
CA TYR A 394 1.05 -10.44 -12.81
C TYR A 394 1.04 -11.36 -11.60
N LEU A 395 -0.15 -11.89 -11.26
CA LEU A 395 -0.32 -12.91 -10.24
C LEU A 395 -0.47 -14.28 -10.91
N THR A 396 0.51 -15.15 -10.64
CA THR A 396 0.54 -16.53 -11.15
C THR A 396 0.08 -17.47 -10.03
N PRO A 397 -1.11 -18.10 -10.15
CA PRO A 397 -1.57 -19.05 -9.16
C PRO A 397 -0.73 -20.34 -9.16
N GLN A 398 -0.62 -20.98 -8.00
CA GLN A 398 0.14 -22.21 -7.81
C GLN A 398 -0.70 -23.51 -8.05
N ALA A 399 -2.01 -23.36 -8.33
CA ALA A 399 -2.90 -24.48 -8.65
C ALA A 399 -3.88 -24.11 -9.76
N THR A 400 -4.40 -25.13 -10.44
CA THR A 400 -5.51 -25.00 -11.39
C THR A 400 -6.80 -24.64 -10.66
N GLY A 401 -7.69 -23.84 -11.30
CA GLY A 401 -8.93 -23.37 -10.68
C GLY A 401 -8.77 -22.14 -9.79
N MET A 402 -7.56 -21.60 -9.65
CA MET A 402 -7.33 -20.31 -9.01
C MET A 402 -7.33 -19.19 -10.04
N VAL A 403 -7.70 -17.98 -9.62
CA VAL A 403 -7.79 -16.80 -10.48
C VAL A 403 -6.41 -16.30 -10.90
N ARG A 404 -6.19 -16.12 -12.20
CA ARG A 404 -5.06 -15.35 -12.73
C ARG A 404 -5.42 -13.88 -12.78
N GLU A 405 -4.49 -13.03 -12.38
CA GLU A 405 -4.72 -11.58 -12.39
C GLU A 405 -3.59 -10.87 -13.14
N HIS A 406 -3.99 -9.99 -14.03
CA HIS A 406 -3.14 -9.02 -14.71
C HIS A 406 -3.60 -7.63 -14.33
N SER A 407 -2.75 -6.82 -13.75
CA SER A 407 -3.10 -5.47 -13.34
C SER A 407 -2.16 -4.46 -13.95
N LEU A 408 -2.72 -3.40 -14.52
CA LEU A 408 -1.98 -2.23 -14.98
C LEU A 408 -2.29 -1.06 -14.05
N GLY A 409 -1.26 -0.54 -13.40
CA GLY A 409 -1.34 0.61 -12.51
C GLY A 409 -0.76 1.86 -13.17
N LEU A 410 -1.42 3.01 -12.97
CA LEU A 410 -0.90 4.34 -13.27
C LEU A 410 -0.91 5.14 -11.98
N THR A 411 0.26 5.59 -11.54
CA THR A 411 0.40 6.46 -10.37
C THR A 411 0.92 7.81 -10.81
N VAL A 412 0.25 8.89 -10.39
CA VAL A 412 0.69 10.26 -10.60
C VAL A 412 0.94 10.89 -9.23
N GLY A 413 2.18 11.28 -8.98
CA GLY A 413 2.62 11.91 -7.75
C GLY A 413 3.16 13.31 -8.01
N ILE A 414 2.95 14.21 -7.05
CA ILE A 414 3.53 15.53 -7.06
C ILE A 414 4.36 15.69 -5.80
N LEU A 415 5.66 15.91 -6.01
CA LEU A 415 6.61 16.17 -4.94
C LEU A 415 6.95 17.67 -5.00
N PHE A 416 6.50 18.40 -3.99
CA PHE A 416 6.85 19.80 -3.77
C PHE A 416 8.09 19.86 -2.88
N ASN A 417 9.08 20.67 -3.28
CA ASN A 417 10.30 20.90 -2.53
C ASN A 417 10.54 22.39 -2.39
N GLU A 418 10.13 22.94 -1.25
CA GLU A 418 10.18 24.37 -0.97
C GLU A 418 11.36 24.72 -0.03
N ASN A 419 11.92 25.90 -0.24
CA ASN A 419 12.91 26.46 0.69
C ASN A 419 12.20 27.12 1.87
N TRP A 420 12.20 26.46 3.03
CA TRP A 420 11.72 27.05 4.27
C TRP A 420 12.85 27.78 5.01
N PHE A 421 12.47 28.81 5.80
CA PHE A 421 13.37 29.61 6.65
C PHE A 421 14.34 30.56 5.91
N ARG A 422 14.11 30.91 4.65
CA ARG A 422 14.77 32.08 4.09
C ARG A 422 14.15 33.34 4.71
N LYS A 423 14.94 34.10 5.51
CA LYS A 423 14.58 35.48 5.86
C LYS A 423 14.42 36.24 4.55
N ALA A 424 13.21 36.76 4.27
CA ALA A 424 13.02 37.71 3.20
C ALA A 424 13.93 38.92 3.50
N ARG A 425 14.92 39.17 2.66
CA ARG A 425 15.63 40.47 2.68
C ARG A 425 14.67 41.47 2.07
N ILE A 426 14.06 42.31 2.92
CA ILE A 426 13.39 43.51 2.50
C ILE A 426 14.53 44.46 2.17
N ASN A 427 14.76 44.74 0.86
CA ASN A 427 15.61 45.84 0.38
C ASN A 427 14.81 47.13 0.40
#